data_877f60faca9ebdf46e6e2f078329cae6
#
_entry.id   877f60faca9ebdf46e6e2f078329cae6
#
_cell.length_a   1.000
_cell.length_b   1.000
_cell.length_c   1.000
_cell.angle_alpha   90.00
_cell.angle_beta   90.00
_cell.angle_gamma   90.00
#
_symmetry.space_group_name_H-M   'P 1'
#
loop_
_entity.id
_entity.type
_entity.pdbx_description
1 polymer ?
#
loop_
_entity_poly.entity_id
_entity_poly.type
_entity_poly.pdbx_seq_one_letter_code
_entity_poly.pdbx_strand_id
1 'polypeptide(L)'
;PDLPQVLGMRLVAGRLLSDARADDAMDSRSAFAGRHFNRTPQNEGHNILINEAAAARLGFKPHEAVGKTVIMMQNHVHIVGVLANANFHGARELIVPVIYDYDPKATTLALALRLRPGTIPQTLAFIDRSWHAFSPIAAIQRHFLDESFDKLYQTDQRQGTMLGIFVAVAISIACLGLFGLAAFTAGRRTKEIGIRKVFGARTRDVVFLLLWQFSIPIILANLIAWPLAWYYLHGWLQGFAYRIALSPVYFAGVGLAALLIAWATILGH
;
A
#
# COMPACT_ATOMS: atom_id res chain seq x y z
N PRO A 1 12.73 -25.16 3.30
CA PRO A 1 13.52 -24.45 2.27
C PRO A 1 12.64 -23.80 1.20
N ASP A 2 11.44 -24.33 0.91
CA ASP A 2 10.59 -23.92 -0.21
C ASP A 2 9.76 -22.66 0.02
N LEU A 3 9.74 -22.13 1.23
CA LEU A 3 8.91 -20.96 1.60
C LEU A 3 9.10 -19.76 0.65
N PRO A 4 10.33 -19.38 0.23
CA PRO A 4 10.50 -18.26 -0.70
C PRO A 4 9.83 -18.52 -2.05
N GLN A 5 9.84 -19.74 -2.55
CA GLN A 5 9.22 -20.12 -3.82
C GLN A 5 7.70 -20.12 -3.70
N VAL A 6 7.16 -20.66 -2.60
CA VAL A 6 5.71 -20.70 -2.33
C VAL A 6 5.16 -19.28 -2.24
N LEU A 7 5.85 -18.37 -1.56
CA LEU A 7 5.46 -16.96 -1.45
C LEU A 7 5.80 -16.12 -2.70
N GLY A 8 6.50 -16.70 -3.69
CA GLY A 8 6.89 -15.98 -4.91
C GLY A 8 7.95 -14.93 -4.68
N MET A 9 8.78 -15.09 -3.67
CA MET A 9 9.88 -14.18 -3.37
C MET A 9 10.98 -14.31 -4.42
N ARG A 10 11.46 -13.17 -4.93
CA ARG A 10 12.50 -13.13 -5.95
C ARG A 10 13.87 -13.18 -5.29
N LEU A 11 14.71 -14.10 -5.75
CA LEU A 11 16.15 -14.10 -5.40
C LEU A 11 16.86 -12.97 -6.15
N VAL A 12 17.54 -12.09 -5.41
CA VAL A 12 18.31 -10.96 -5.95
C VAL A 12 19.76 -11.34 -6.19
N ALA A 13 20.36 -12.09 -5.25
CA ALA A 13 21.74 -12.54 -5.34
C ALA A 13 21.94 -13.87 -4.62
N GLY A 14 22.92 -14.65 -5.05
CA GLY A 14 23.28 -15.92 -4.42
C GLY A 14 22.35 -17.07 -4.80
N ARG A 15 22.03 -17.93 -3.83
CA ARG A 15 21.20 -19.13 -3.99
C ARG A 15 20.20 -19.28 -2.85
N LEU A 16 19.17 -20.09 -3.05
CA LEU A 16 18.23 -20.50 -1.99
C LEU A 16 18.85 -21.60 -1.09
N LEU A 17 18.27 -21.75 0.11
CA LEU A 17 18.59 -22.88 1.00
C LEU A 17 18.02 -24.16 0.43
N SER A 18 18.68 -25.29 0.72
CA SER A 18 18.29 -26.61 0.23
C SER A 18 18.46 -27.65 1.32
N ASP A 19 17.50 -28.58 1.38
CA ASP A 19 17.54 -29.75 2.25
C ASP A 19 18.65 -30.75 1.87
N ALA A 20 19.11 -30.70 0.62
CA ALA A 20 20.21 -31.53 0.15
C ALA A 20 21.59 -31.11 0.69
N ARG A 21 21.69 -29.97 1.38
CA ARG A 21 22.96 -29.42 1.90
C ARG A 21 22.91 -29.33 3.41
N ALA A 22 23.81 -30.07 4.06
CA ALA A 22 23.91 -30.11 5.53
C ALA A 22 24.19 -28.73 6.15
N ASP A 23 24.98 -27.89 5.48
CA ASP A 23 25.35 -26.55 5.96
C ASP A 23 24.19 -25.55 5.89
N ASP A 24 23.13 -25.86 5.15
CA ASP A 24 21.94 -25.02 5.06
C ASP A 24 20.97 -25.29 6.25
N ALA A 25 21.14 -26.41 6.98
CA ALA A 25 20.30 -26.77 8.09
C ALA A 25 20.83 -26.20 9.42
N MET A 26 19.95 -25.51 10.14
CA MET A 26 20.19 -25.08 11.51
C MET A 26 19.82 -26.21 12.48
N ASP A 27 20.61 -26.45 13.51
CA ASP A 27 20.21 -27.31 14.63
C ASP A 27 19.75 -26.45 15.82
N SER A 28 18.48 -26.11 15.86
CA SER A 28 17.89 -25.25 16.90
C SER A 28 17.96 -25.88 18.29
N ARG A 29 18.00 -27.21 18.40
CA ARG A 29 18.10 -27.89 19.70
C ARG A 29 19.43 -27.60 20.39
N SER A 30 20.50 -27.44 19.64
CA SER A 30 21.80 -27.03 20.18
C SER A 30 21.85 -25.55 20.53
N ALA A 31 21.13 -24.71 19.78
CA ALA A 31 21.12 -23.24 19.95
C ALA A 31 20.34 -22.79 21.20
N PHE A 32 19.25 -23.46 21.55
CA PHE A 32 18.39 -23.10 22.71
C PHE A 32 18.65 -23.92 23.98
N ALA A 33 19.48 -24.96 23.94
CA ALA A 33 19.68 -25.88 25.09
C ALA A 33 20.47 -25.29 26.26
N GLY A 34 20.85 -24.02 26.27
CA GLY A 34 21.42 -23.30 27.42
C GLY A 34 22.66 -23.93 28.07
N ARG A 35 23.22 -24.98 27.48
CA ARG A 35 24.41 -25.67 27.98
C ARG A 35 25.61 -25.08 27.28
N HIS A 36 26.46 -24.51 28.08
CA HIS A 36 27.83 -24.07 27.78
C HIS A 36 28.27 -24.35 26.35
N PHE A 37 28.36 -23.32 25.58
CA PHE A 37 28.99 -23.34 24.26
C PHE A 37 30.41 -23.86 24.40
N ASN A 38 30.58 -25.16 24.43
CA ASN A 38 31.86 -25.77 24.20
C ASN A 38 32.14 -25.54 22.73
N ARG A 39 33.01 -24.60 22.46
CA ARG A 39 33.55 -24.30 21.13
C ARG A 39 34.26 -25.55 20.63
N THR A 40 33.56 -26.51 20.11
CA THR A 40 34.13 -27.47 19.18
C THR A 40 34.19 -26.80 17.82
N PRO A 41 35.26 -27.01 17.05
CA PRO A 41 35.38 -26.44 15.69
C PRO A 41 34.26 -26.84 14.72
N GLN A 42 33.32 -27.66 15.13
CA GLN A 42 32.16 -28.14 14.38
C GLN A 42 30.93 -27.27 14.46
N ASN A 43 30.92 -26.17 15.26
CA ASN A 43 29.91 -25.11 15.18
C ASN A 43 30.31 -24.05 14.16
N GLU A 44 30.78 -24.49 13.01
CA GLU A 44 30.85 -23.63 11.82
C GLU A 44 29.40 -23.32 11.44
N GLY A 45 29.09 -22.04 11.43
CA GLY A 45 27.73 -21.51 11.36
C GLY A 45 26.97 -22.03 10.14
N HIS A 46 25.65 -22.10 10.30
CA HIS A 46 24.75 -22.50 9.23
C HIS A 46 24.54 -21.37 8.22
N ASN A 47 24.09 -21.75 7.04
CA ASN A 47 23.77 -20.82 5.97
C ASN A 47 22.40 -20.18 6.17
N ILE A 48 22.31 -18.88 5.85
CA ILE A 48 21.08 -18.10 5.96
C ILE A 48 20.77 -17.37 4.66
N LEU A 49 19.49 -17.04 4.46
CA LEU A 49 19.08 -16.01 3.52
C LEU A 49 18.71 -14.75 4.28
N ILE A 50 18.90 -13.61 3.65
CA ILE A 50 18.49 -12.31 4.17
C ILE A 50 17.69 -11.57 3.13
N ASN A 51 16.89 -10.57 3.54
CA ASN A 51 16.28 -9.66 2.57
C ASN A 51 17.21 -8.46 2.26
N GLU A 52 16.88 -7.68 1.24
CA GLU A 52 17.64 -6.47 0.87
C GLU A 52 17.72 -5.46 2.02
N ALA A 53 16.67 -5.36 2.86
CA ALA A 53 16.67 -4.48 4.02
C ALA A 53 17.71 -4.91 5.07
N ALA A 54 17.89 -6.22 5.28
CA ALA A 54 18.92 -6.74 6.17
C ALA A 54 20.33 -6.52 5.59
N ALA A 55 20.52 -6.75 4.29
CA ALA A 55 21.79 -6.46 3.63
C ALA A 55 22.17 -4.97 3.77
N ALA A 56 21.23 -4.06 3.52
CA ALA A 56 21.45 -2.63 3.66
C ALA A 56 21.76 -2.22 5.11
N ARG A 57 21.10 -2.83 6.10
CA ARG A 57 21.39 -2.57 7.52
C ARG A 57 22.76 -3.05 7.95
N LEU A 58 23.27 -4.08 7.32
CA LEU A 58 24.63 -4.57 7.51
C LEU A 58 25.67 -3.76 6.72
N GLY A 59 25.25 -2.80 5.91
CA GLY A 59 26.14 -1.96 5.09
C GLY A 59 26.58 -2.58 3.78
N PHE A 60 25.92 -3.64 3.31
CA PHE A 60 26.27 -4.35 2.07
C PHE A 60 25.24 -4.10 0.97
N LYS A 61 25.72 -4.07 -0.27
CA LYS A 61 24.85 -4.28 -1.43
C LYS A 61 24.48 -5.77 -1.53
N PRO A 62 23.33 -6.12 -2.15
CA PRO A 62 22.86 -7.51 -2.20
C PRO A 62 23.92 -8.51 -2.71
N HIS A 63 24.63 -8.18 -3.78
CA HIS A 63 25.68 -9.06 -4.34
C HIS A 63 26.93 -9.14 -3.44
N GLU A 64 27.23 -8.08 -2.68
CA GLU A 64 28.40 -8.05 -1.79
C GLU A 64 28.13 -8.79 -0.48
N ALA A 65 26.86 -8.94 -0.09
CA ALA A 65 26.44 -9.63 1.13
C ALA A 65 26.64 -11.15 1.01
N VAL A 66 26.50 -11.71 -0.19
CA VAL A 66 26.67 -13.15 -0.44
C VAL A 66 28.10 -13.57 -0.15
N GLY A 67 28.25 -14.64 0.62
CA GLY A 67 29.57 -15.16 1.08
C GLY A 67 30.13 -14.45 2.32
N LYS A 68 29.45 -13.42 2.85
CA LYS A 68 29.86 -12.80 4.11
C LYS A 68 29.39 -13.62 5.30
N THR A 69 30.20 -13.59 6.35
CA THR A 69 29.87 -14.18 7.65
C THR A 69 29.45 -13.08 8.60
N VAL A 70 28.32 -13.26 9.27
CA VAL A 70 27.83 -12.33 10.29
C VAL A 70 27.64 -13.06 11.61
N ILE A 71 27.69 -12.34 12.71
CA ILE A 71 27.48 -12.91 14.04
C ILE A 71 26.02 -12.67 14.44
N MET A 72 25.27 -13.75 14.65
CA MET A 72 23.89 -13.73 15.10
C MET A 72 23.76 -14.56 16.38
N MET A 73 23.30 -13.96 17.48
CA MET A 73 23.16 -14.65 18.79
C MET A 73 24.41 -15.46 19.19
N GLN A 74 25.59 -14.88 18.98
CA GLN A 74 26.92 -15.49 19.26
C GLN A 74 27.33 -16.62 18.29
N ASN A 75 26.54 -16.94 17.26
CA ASN A 75 26.88 -17.89 16.22
C ASN A 75 27.37 -17.18 14.95
N HIS A 76 28.34 -17.77 14.27
CA HIS A 76 28.76 -17.33 12.95
C HIS A 76 27.77 -17.90 11.91
N VAL A 77 27.10 -17.06 11.15
CA VAL A 77 26.18 -17.50 10.09
C VAL A 77 26.64 -16.96 8.75
N HIS A 78 26.48 -17.75 7.69
CA HIS A 78 26.96 -17.43 6.35
C HIS A 78 25.79 -17.01 5.46
N ILE A 79 25.87 -15.81 4.87
CA ILE A 79 24.85 -15.32 3.94
C ILE A 79 25.08 -16.00 2.58
N VAL A 80 24.17 -16.88 2.18
CA VAL A 80 24.26 -17.59 0.89
C VAL A 80 23.35 -17.01 -0.17
N GLY A 81 22.39 -16.17 0.21
CA GLY A 81 21.55 -15.48 -0.75
C GLY A 81 20.81 -14.30 -0.16
N VAL A 82 20.38 -13.42 -1.04
CA VAL A 82 19.61 -12.22 -0.72
C VAL A 82 18.30 -12.26 -1.49
N LEU A 83 17.20 -12.20 -0.77
CA LEU A 83 15.84 -12.13 -1.31
C LEU A 83 15.40 -10.67 -1.50
N ALA A 84 14.58 -10.42 -2.49
CA ALA A 84 13.94 -9.13 -2.66
C ALA A 84 13.08 -8.81 -1.43
N ASN A 85 12.99 -7.53 -1.13
CA ASN A 85 12.11 -7.07 -0.07
C ASN A 85 10.66 -7.47 -0.34
N ALA A 86 10.02 -8.08 0.65
CA ALA A 86 8.59 -8.39 0.63
C ALA A 86 7.89 -7.60 1.74
N ASN A 87 6.84 -6.89 1.37
CA ASN A 87 6.08 -6.07 2.32
C ASN A 87 4.91 -6.89 2.88
N PHE A 88 5.07 -7.41 4.09
CA PHE A 88 4.03 -8.15 4.81
C PHE A 88 3.23 -7.28 5.79
N HIS A 89 3.63 -6.03 6.03
CA HIS A 89 3.07 -5.15 7.07
C HIS A 89 2.30 -3.95 6.50
N GLY A 90 2.15 -3.88 5.16
CA GLY A 90 1.45 -2.78 4.49
C GLY A 90 2.32 -1.53 4.25
N ALA A 91 1.72 -0.50 3.64
CA ALA A 91 2.43 0.70 3.19
C ALA A 91 2.86 1.66 4.32
N ARG A 92 2.34 1.46 5.54
CA ARG A 92 2.64 2.32 6.70
C ARG A 92 3.94 1.96 7.38
N GLU A 93 4.39 0.71 7.27
CA GLU A 93 5.59 0.22 7.93
C GLU A 93 6.75 0.07 6.96
N LEU A 94 7.95 0.40 7.46
CA LEU A 94 9.17 0.11 6.72
C LEU A 94 9.38 -1.40 6.65
N ILE A 95 9.89 -1.87 5.53
CA ILE A 95 10.30 -3.27 5.41
C ILE A 95 11.42 -3.53 6.42
N VAL A 96 11.11 -4.41 7.36
CA VAL A 96 12.08 -4.79 8.40
C VAL A 96 13.16 -5.71 7.84
N PRO A 97 14.38 -5.66 8.39
CA PRO A 97 15.39 -6.68 8.14
C PRO A 97 14.87 -8.07 8.56
N VAL A 98 14.89 -9.00 7.63
CA VAL A 98 14.43 -10.38 7.86
C VAL A 98 15.56 -11.34 7.51
N ILE A 99 15.73 -12.34 8.36
CA ILE A 99 16.64 -13.46 8.18
C ILE A 99 15.77 -14.71 8.01
N TYR A 100 16.09 -15.52 7.04
CA TYR A 100 15.45 -16.80 6.78
C TYR A 100 16.47 -17.90 7.02
N ASP A 101 16.15 -18.78 7.92
CA ASP A 101 16.91 -19.99 8.24
C ASP A 101 16.09 -21.24 7.95
N TYR A 102 16.73 -22.37 7.91
CA TYR A 102 16.09 -23.65 7.70
C TYR A 102 16.47 -24.61 8.83
N ASP A 103 15.49 -24.99 9.63
CA ASP A 103 15.64 -26.01 10.67
C ASP A 103 14.73 -27.21 10.37
N PRO A 104 15.31 -28.31 9.91
CA PRO A 104 14.55 -29.53 9.62
C PRO A 104 13.97 -30.21 10.88
N LYS A 105 14.47 -29.87 12.07
CA LYS A 105 14.04 -30.43 13.36
C LYS A 105 13.09 -29.52 14.13
N ALA A 106 12.84 -28.31 13.64
CA ALA A 106 11.90 -27.38 14.28
C ALA A 106 10.48 -27.91 14.21
N THR A 107 9.71 -27.63 15.25
CA THR A 107 8.28 -27.89 15.23
C THR A 107 7.63 -26.94 14.22
N THR A 108 7.04 -27.49 13.16
CA THR A 108 6.33 -26.70 12.15
C THR A 108 5.02 -26.20 12.75
N LEU A 109 4.88 -24.88 12.84
CA LEU A 109 3.67 -24.24 13.37
C LEU A 109 2.61 -24.01 12.28
N ALA A 110 3.02 -23.86 11.03
CA ALA A 110 2.14 -23.60 9.91
C ALA A 110 2.70 -24.18 8.60
N LEU A 111 1.81 -24.59 7.73
CA LEU A 111 2.13 -25.04 6.37
C LEU A 111 1.64 -24.00 5.37
N ALA A 112 2.52 -23.43 4.58
CA ALA A 112 2.17 -22.53 3.49
C ALA A 112 1.96 -23.34 2.20
N LEU A 113 0.80 -23.13 1.56
CA LEU A 113 0.43 -23.81 0.31
C LEU A 113 0.08 -22.78 -0.76
N ARG A 114 0.63 -22.94 -1.96
CA ARG A 114 0.24 -22.19 -3.14
C ARG A 114 -0.79 -22.99 -3.93
N LEU A 115 -2.01 -22.47 -4.01
CA LEU A 115 -3.10 -23.09 -4.73
C LEU A 115 -3.15 -22.62 -6.18
N ARG A 116 -3.56 -23.47 -7.10
CA ARG A 116 -3.82 -23.08 -8.50
C ARG A 116 -5.17 -22.37 -8.60
N PRO A 117 -5.25 -21.25 -9.32
CA PRO A 117 -6.53 -20.60 -9.61
C PRO A 117 -7.49 -21.61 -10.31
N GLY A 118 -8.78 -21.54 -9.97
CA GLY A 118 -9.83 -22.40 -10.55
C GLY A 118 -10.03 -23.76 -9.88
N THR A 119 -9.07 -24.27 -9.08
CA THR A 119 -9.21 -25.57 -8.39
C THR A 119 -9.28 -25.41 -6.87
N ILE A 120 -9.41 -24.19 -6.37
CA ILE A 120 -9.39 -23.87 -4.93
C ILE A 120 -10.41 -24.69 -4.13
N PRO A 121 -11.72 -24.75 -4.47
CA PRO A 121 -12.69 -25.50 -3.68
C PRO A 121 -12.38 -27.00 -3.60
N GLN A 122 -11.94 -27.58 -4.72
CA GLN A 122 -11.59 -28.99 -4.80
C GLN A 122 -10.36 -29.32 -3.96
N THR A 123 -9.34 -28.46 -4.03
CA THR A 123 -8.09 -28.60 -3.27
C THR A 123 -8.36 -28.44 -1.76
N LEU A 124 -9.20 -27.48 -1.36
CA LEU A 124 -9.60 -27.32 0.03
C LEU A 124 -10.35 -28.55 0.57
N ALA A 125 -11.29 -29.08 -0.21
CA ALA A 125 -12.01 -30.31 0.15
C ALA A 125 -11.07 -31.54 0.27
N PHE A 126 -10.03 -31.60 -0.54
CA PHE A 126 -8.98 -32.63 -0.42
C PHE A 126 -8.17 -32.45 0.88
N ILE A 127 -7.75 -31.22 1.16
CA ILE A 127 -7.01 -30.89 2.39
C ILE A 127 -7.84 -31.23 3.62
N ASP A 128 -9.13 -30.89 3.64
CA ASP A 128 -10.02 -31.18 4.76
C ASP A 128 -10.15 -32.70 5.01
N ARG A 129 -10.36 -33.46 3.95
CA ARG A 129 -10.45 -34.94 4.07
C ARG A 129 -9.14 -35.54 4.58
N SER A 130 -8.01 -35.07 4.06
CA SER A 130 -6.69 -35.55 4.46
C SER A 130 -6.39 -35.17 5.91
N TRP A 131 -6.76 -33.99 6.33
CA TRP A 131 -6.59 -33.54 7.73
C TRP A 131 -7.45 -34.35 8.69
N HIS A 132 -8.72 -34.55 8.36
CA HIS A 132 -9.62 -35.37 9.19
C HIS A 132 -9.16 -36.83 9.30
N ALA A 133 -8.57 -37.38 8.24
CA ALA A 133 -7.99 -38.72 8.30
C ALA A 133 -6.77 -38.80 9.23
N PHE A 134 -5.97 -37.70 9.29
CA PHE A 134 -4.78 -37.63 10.14
C PHE A 134 -5.10 -37.21 11.59
N SER A 135 -5.97 -36.25 11.77
CA SER A 135 -6.34 -35.67 13.08
C SER A 135 -7.84 -35.39 13.16
N PRO A 136 -8.66 -36.37 13.54
CA PRO A 136 -10.13 -36.25 13.58
C PRO A 136 -10.65 -35.18 14.56
N ILE A 137 -9.89 -34.90 15.62
CA ILE A 137 -10.32 -34.05 16.75
C ILE A 137 -9.88 -32.60 16.55
N ALA A 138 -8.75 -32.36 15.89
CA ALA A 138 -8.21 -31.01 15.73
C ALA A 138 -8.84 -30.31 14.53
N ALA A 139 -9.44 -29.14 14.78
CA ALA A 139 -9.92 -28.28 13.70
C ALA A 139 -8.74 -27.67 12.93
N ILE A 140 -8.80 -27.71 11.60
CA ILE A 140 -7.83 -27.02 10.75
C ILE A 140 -8.08 -25.51 10.79
N GLN A 141 -7.06 -24.75 11.14
CA GLN A 141 -7.08 -23.28 11.03
C GLN A 141 -6.47 -22.90 9.68
N ARG A 142 -7.22 -22.17 8.87
CA ARG A 142 -6.82 -21.72 7.56
C ARG A 142 -6.83 -20.19 7.49
N HIS A 143 -5.78 -19.64 6.97
CA HIS A 143 -5.67 -18.21 6.71
C HIS A 143 -5.25 -18.01 5.26
N PHE A 144 -6.06 -17.28 4.51
CA PHE A 144 -5.66 -16.84 3.18
C PHE A 144 -4.79 -15.60 3.31
N LEU A 145 -3.67 -15.61 2.57
CA LEU A 145 -2.73 -14.50 2.61
C LEU A 145 -3.39 -13.22 2.07
N ASP A 146 -4.22 -13.35 1.04
CA ASP A 146 -4.98 -12.22 0.45
C ASP A 146 -5.93 -11.58 1.47
N GLU A 147 -6.65 -12.39 2.29
CA GLU A 147 -7.50 -11.86 3.36
C GLU A 147 -6.71 -11.10 4.44
N SER A 148 -5.49 -11.54 4.71
CA SER A 148 -4.61 -10.86 5.66
C SER A 148 -4.17 -9.50 5.12
N PHE A 149 -3.84 -9.42 3.84
CA PHE A 149 -3.54 -8.14 3.18
C PHE A 149 -4.77 -7.25 3.11
N ASP A 150 -5.94 -7.79 2.74
CA ASP A 150 -7.18 -7.01 2.69
C ASP A 150 -7.50 -6.37 4.05
N LYS A 151 -7.33 -7.10 5.15
CA LYS A 151 -7.53 -6.55 6.50
C LYS A 151 -6.61 -5.38 6.83
N LEU A 152 -5.36 -5.40 6.35
CA LEU A 152 -4.42 -4.28 6.54
C LEU A 152 -4.90 -3.00 5.85
N TYR A 153 -5.56 -3.12 4.69
CA TYR A 153 -6.01 -1.97 3.90
C TYR A 153 -7.48 -1.60 4.11
N GLN A 154 -8.29 -2.45 4.76
CA GLN A 154 -9.72 -2.19 4.97
C GLN A 154 -10.00 -0.87 5.70
N THR A 155 -9.17 -0.53 6.70
CA THR A 155 -9.34 0.74 7.44
C THR A 155 -9.12 1.94 6.53
N ASP A 156 -8.09 1.92 5.69
CA ASP A 156 -7.77 2.99 4.77
C ASP A 156 -8.83 3.10 3.65
N GLN A 157 -9.32 1.97 3.15
CA GLN A 157 -10.41 1.93 2.17
C GLN A 157 -11.73 2.50 2.72
N ARG A 158 -12.10 2.13 3.96
CA ARG A 158 -13.29 2.69 4.63
C ARG A 158 -13.17 4.19 4.81
N GLN A 159 -12.01 4.68 5.27
CA GLN A 159 -11.76 6.12 5.38
C GLN A 159 -11.87 6.82 4.02
N GLY A 160 -11.29 6.26 2.97
CA GLY A 160 -11.40 6.77 1.60
C GLY A 160 -12.85 6.84 1.11
N THR A 161 -13.64 5.79 1.36
CA THR A 161 -15.06 5.75 1.00
C THR A 161 -15.88 6.82 1.75
N MET A 162 -15.68 6.94 3.06
CA MET A 162 -16.34 7.98 3.86
C MET A 162 -16.00 9.38 3.36
N LEU A 163 -14.72 9.67 3.13
CA LEU A 163 -14.29 10.95 2.57
C LEU A 163 -14.90 11.21 1.20
N GLY A 164 -15.00 10.20 0.33
CA GLY A 164 -15.65 10.30 -0.97
C GLY A 164 -17.13 10.70 -0.85
N ILE A 165 -17.86 10.12 0.08
CA ILE A 165 -19.27 10.47 0.36
C ILE A 165 -19.37 11.93 0.83
N PHE A 166 -18.54 12.34 1.79
CA PHE A 166 -18.54 13.73 2.28
C PHE A 166 -18.23 14.73 1.17
N VAL A 167 -17.25 14.41 0.31
CA VAL A 167 -16.92 15.26 -0.85
C VAL A 167 -18.10 15.35 -1.82
N ALA A 168 -18.77 14.23 -2.12
CA ALA A 168 -19.95 14.24 -3.01
C ALA A 168 -21.08 15.12 -2.44
N VAL A 169 -21.37 15.02 -1.15
CA VAL A 169 -22.37 15.86 -0.47
C VAL A 169 -21.95 17.33 -0.51
N ALA A 170 -20.68 17.64 -0.19
CA ALA A 170 -20.15 19.01 -0.23
C ALA A 170 -20.25 19.63 -1.63
N ILE A 171 -19.90 18.89 -2.68
CA ILE A 171 -20.05 19.33 -4.07
C ILE A 171 -21.51 19.59 -4.40
N SER A 172 -22.44 18.71 -4.00
CA SER A 172 -23.87 18.87 -4.25
C SER A 172 -24.41 20.14 -3.59
N ILE A 173 -24.04 20.42 -2.35
CA ILE A 173 -24.44 21.65 -1.65
C ILE A 173 -23.85 22.89 -2.35
N ALA A 174 -22.57 22.82 -2.75
CA ALA A 174 -21.92 23.93 -3.45
C ALA A 174 -22.58 24.21 -4.81
N CYS A 175 -22.94 23.17 -5.57
CA CYS A 175 -23.67 23.32 -6.84
C CYS A 175 -25.06 23.96 -6.64
N LEU A 176 -25.82 23.54 -5.63
CA LEU A 176 -27.10 24.13 -5.28
C LEU A 176 -26.96 25.61 -4.88
N GLY A 177 -25.92 25.93 -4.10
CA GLY A 177 -25.61 27.31 -3.73
C GLY A 177 -25.26 28.19 -4.94
N LEU A 178 -24.40 27.69 -5.83
CA LEU A 178 -24.02 28.38 -7.08
C LEU A 178 -25.22 28.56 -8.01
N PHE A 179 -26.04 27.52 -8.17
CA PHE A 179 -27.25 27.58 -8.97
C PHE A 179 -28.22 28.67 -8.45
N GLY A 180 -28.52 28.69 -7.15
CA GLY A 180 -29.36 29.70 -6.54
C GLY A 180 -28.81 31.12 -6.68
N LEU A 181 -27.50 31.30 -6.51
CA LEU A 181 -26.85 32.59 -6.64
C LEU A 181 -26.81 33.05 -8.11
N ALA A 182 -26.61 32.15 -9.07
CA ALA A 182 -26.66 32.46 -10.49
C ALA A 182 -28.05 32.90 -10.90
N ALA A 183 -29.12 32.16 -10.50
CA ALA A 183 -30.51 32.48 -10.75
C ALA A 183 -30.91 33.86 -10.18
N PHE A 184 -30.55 34.11 -8.91
CA PHE A 184 -30.79 35.40 -8.25
C PHE A 184 -30.09 36.56 -8.94
N THR A 185 -28.80 36.37 -9.36
CA THR A 185 -28.04 37.40 -10.01
C THR A 185 -28.58 37.73 -11.42
N ALA A 186 -28.94 36.69 -12.19
CA ALA A 186 -29.60 36.84 -13.48
C ALA A 186 -30.93 37.57 -13.35
N GLY A 187 -31.77 37.24 -12.39
CA GLY A 187 -33.04 37.89 -12.12
C GLY A 187 -32.89 39.38 -11.79
N ARG A 188 -31.91 39.76 -10.98
CA ARG A 188 -31.64 41.18 -10.63
C ARG A 188 -31.12 42.00 -11.79
N ARG A 189 -30.42 41.38 -12.75
CA ARG A 189 -29.80 42.07 -13.91
C ARG A 189 -30.64 41.98 -15.19
N THR A 190 -31.87 41.53 -15.11
CA THR A 190 -32.74 41.34 -16.27
C THR A 190 -32.86 42.62 -17.12
N LYS A 191 -32.98 43.80 -16.49
CA LYS A 191 -33.04 45.11 -17.21
C LYS A 191 -31.72 45.41 -17.93
N GLU A 192 -30.57 45.17 -17.28
CA GLU A 192 -29.23 45.39 -17.86
C GLU A 192 -28.99 44.47 -19.07
N ILE A 193 -29.36 43.17 -18.89
CA ILE A 193 -29.27 42.16 -19.95
C ILE A 193 -30.19 42.52 -21.12
N GLY A 194 -31.42 42.98 -20.82
CA GLY A 194 -32.36 43.42 -21.84
C GLY A 194 -31.83 44.61 -22.67
N ILE A 195 -31.31 45.64 -22.02
CA ILE A 195 -30.69 46.79 -22.68
C ILE A 195 -29.53 46.37 -23.60
N ARG A 196 -28.64 45.51 -23.08
CA ARG A 196 -27.50 45.01 -23.89
C ARG A 196 -27.96 44.20 -25.11
N LYS A 197 -29.03 43.39 -24.99
CA LYS A 197 -29.64 42.66 -26.11
C LYS A 197 -30.21 43.61 -27.18
N VAL A 198 -30.83 44.71 -26.78
CA VAL A 198 -31.34 45.73 -27.71
C VAL A 198 -30.19 46.39 -28.47
N PHE A 199 -29.03 46.58 -27.82
CA PHE A 199 -27.83 47.11 -28.46
C PHE A 199 -27.00 46.03 -29.22
N GLY A 200 -27.56 44.83 -29.45
CA GLY A 200 -26.96 43.80 -30.30
C GLY A 200 -26.02 42.81 -29.59
N ALA A 201 -25.96 42.81 -28.28
CA ALA A 201 -25.17 41.82 -27.54
C ALA A 201 -25.71 40.39 -27.74
N ARG A 202 -24.80 39.47 -28.07
CA ARG A 202 -25.15 38.05 -28.23
C ARG A 202 -25.34 37.38 -26.87
N THR A 203 -26.19 36.36 -26.80
CA THR A 203 -26.42 35.57 -25.56
C THR A 203 -25.10 35.02 -24.99
N ARG A 204 -24.15 34.67 -25.85
CA ARG A 204 -22.80 34.20 -25.47
C ARG A 204 -22.02 35.25 -24.64
N ASP A 205 -22.19 36.51 -24.91
CA ASP A 205 -21.46 37.61 -24.23
C ASP A 205 -21.96 37.76 -22.80
N VAL A 206 -23.26 37.57 -22.60
CA VAL A 206 -23.90 37.58 -21.26
C VAL A 206 -23.49 36.37 -20.43
N VAL A 207 -23.50 35.17 -21.06
CA VAL A 207 -23.06 33.94 -20.43
C VAL A 207 -21.58 34.02 -20.01
N PHE A 208 -20.72 34.51 -20.90
CA PHE A 208 -19.30 34.70 -20.63
C PHE A 208 -19.05 35.66 -19.45
N LEU A 209 -19.80 36.72 -19.38
CA LEU A 209 -19.73 37.68 -18.26
C LEU A 209 -20.09 37.01 -16.93
N LEU A 210 -21.15 36.19 -16.90
CA LEU A 210 -21.54 35.46 -15.71
C LEU A 210 -20.48 34.42 -15.33
N LEU A 211 -19.99 33.62 -16.29
CA LEU A 211 -18.93 32.64 -16.03
C LEU A 211 -17.68 33.31 -15.45
N TRP A 212 -17.26 34.44 -15.97
CA TRP A 212 -16.11 35.20 -15.47
C TRP A 212 -16.35 35.68 -14.03
N GLN A 213 -17.53 36.23 -13.76
CA GLN A 213 -17.89 36.77 -12.45
C GLN A 213 -17.87 35.69 -11.36
N PHE A 214 -18.32 34.46 -11.66
CA PHE A 214 -18.31 33.34 -10.72
C PHE A 214 -16.97 32.61 -10.66
N SER A 215 -16.12 32.72 -11.70
CA SER A 215 -14.79 32.12 -11.70
C SER A 215 -13.83 32.76 -10.70
N ILE A 216 -13.91 34.07 -10.51
CA ILE A 216 -13.02 34.81 -9.59
C ILE A 216 -13.09 34.28 -8.15
N PRO A 217 -14.28 34.16 -7.50
CA PRO A 217 -14.38 33.59 -6.17
C PRO A 217 -13.86 32.15 -6.08
N ILE A 218 -14.07 31.34 -7.13
CA ILE A 218 -13.61 29.96 -7.16
C ILE A 218 -12.08 29.88 -7.23
N ILE A 219 -11.45 30.74 -8.03
CA ILE A 219 -9.99 30.83 -8.10
C ILE A 219 -9.42 31.28 -6.76
N LEU A 220 -10.01 32.29 -6.12
CA LEU A 220 -9.58 32.75 -4.79
C LEU A 220 -9.73 31.65 -3.74
N ALA A 221 -10.85 30.89 -3.77
CA ALA A 221 -11.07 29.75 -2.88
C ALA A 221 -9.99 28.66 -3.11
N ASN A 222 -9.63 28.37 -4.35
CA ASN A 222 -8.55 27.42 -4.67
C ASN A 222 -7.20 27.90 -4.15
N LEU A 223 -6.85 29.18 -4.26
CA LEU A 223 -5.60 29.74 -3.75
C LEU A 223 -5.47 29.58 -2.22
N ILE A 224 -6.58 29.60 -1.50
CA ILE A 224 -6.60 29.37 -0.04
C ILE A 224 -6.61 27.86 0.25
N ALA A 225 -7.41 27.09 -0.49
CA ALA A 225 -7.58 25.66 -0.26
C ALA A 225 -6.31 24.84 -0.53
N TRP A 226 -5.52 25.21 -1.55
CA TRP A 226 -4.31 24.44 -1.90
C TRP A 226 -3.24 24.43 -0.81
N PRO A 227 -2.83 25.55 -0.19
CA PRO A 227 -1.88 25.52 0.92
C PRO A 227 -2.40 24.73 2.11
N LEU A 228 -3.68 24.88 2.45
CA LEU A 228 -4.30 24.12 3.55
C LEU A 228 -4.32 22.62 3.25
N ALA A 229 -4.77 22.24 2.05
CA ALA A 229 -4.80 20.85 1.63
C ALA A 229 -3.38 20.25 1.61
N TRP A 230 -2.40 21.00 1.09
CA TRP A 230 -1.00 20.55 1.10
C TRP A 230 -0.49 20.32 2.52
N TYR A 231 -0.76 21.23 3.45
CA TYR A 231 -0.34 21.11 4.84
C TYR A 231 -0.92 19.86 5.52
N TYR A 232 -2.23 19.65 5.40
CA TYR A 232 -2.90 18.49 5.99
C TYR A 232 -2.48 17.17 5.33
N LEU A 233 -2.43 17.12 3.98
CA LEU A 233 -2.02 15.92 3.25
C LEU A 233 -0.55 15.58 3.51
N HIS A 234 0.31 16.59 3.61
CA HIS A 234 1.71 16.37 3.93
C HIS A 234 1.86 15.73 5.32
N GLY A 235 1.16 16.26 6.33
CA GLY A 235 1.15 15.68 7.68
C GLY A 235 0.60 14.25 7.71
N TRP A 236 -0.50 13.99 6.98
CA TRP A 236 -1.10 12.65 6.90
C TRP A 236 -0.15 11.65 6.22
N LEU A 237 0.52 12.04 5.14
CA LEU A 237 1.48 11.21 4.43
C LEU A 237 2.73 10.90 5.26
N GLN A 238 3.06 11.69 6.27
CA GLN A 238 4.17 11.35 7.18
C GLN A 238 3.95 10.05 7.96
N GLY A 239 2.69 9.62 8.12
CA GLY A 239 2.34 8.34 8.72
C GLY A 239 2.60 7.12 7.82
N PHE A 240 3.06 7.31 6.59
CA PHE A 240 3.37 6.23 5.65
C PHE A 240 4.88 6.14 5.41
N ALA A 241 5.43 4.93 5.47
CA ALA A 241 6.83 4.67 5.15
C ALA A 241 7.09 4.84 3.64
N TYR A 242 6.12 4.40 2.82
CA TYR A 242 6.15 4.53 1.36
C TYR A 242 5.13 5.57 0.91
N ARG A 243 5.60 6.78 0.66
CA ARG A 243 4.76 7.93 0.32
C ARG A 243 4.97 8.36 -1.13
N ILE A 244 3.87 8.78 -1.73
CA ILE A 244 3.90 9.47 -3.03
C ILE A 244 4.27 10.94 -2.82
N ALA A 245 5.01 11.51 -3.76
CA ALA A 245 5.28 12.94 -3.76
C ALA A 245 3.99 13.71 -4.11
N LEU A 246 3.64 14.70 -3.31
CA LEU A 246 2.54 15.62 -3.59
C LEU A 246 2.94 16.54 -4.74
N SER A 247 2.55 16.16 -5.97
CA SER A 247 2.78 17.01 -7.15
C SER A 247 1.77 18.15 -7.23
N PRO A 248 2.18 19.39 -7.58
CA PRO A 248 1.26 20.49 -7.86
C PRO A 248 0.22 20.19 -8.94
N VAL A 249 0.50 19.22 -9.81
CA VAL A 249 -0.42 18.80 -10.88
C VAL A 249 -1.74 18.28 -10.33
N TYR A 250 -1.74 17.58 -9.17
CA TYR A 250 -2.97 17.12 -8.53
C TYR A 250 -3.85 18.28 -8.09
N PHE A 251 -3.27 19.31 -7.50
CA PHE A 251 -4.00 20.51 -7.05
C PHE A 251 -4.56 21.29 -8.25
N ALA A 252 -3.76 21.46 -9.30
CA ALA A 252 -4.23 22.11 -10.54
C ALA A 252 -5.38 21.31 -11.18
N GLY A 253 -5.29 19.99 -11.23
CA GLY A 253 -6.35 19.11 -11.75
C GLY A 253 -7.66 19.25 -10.97
N VAL A 254 -7.61 19.26 -9.63
CA VAL A 254 -8.78 19.45 -8.76
C VAL A 254 -9.36 20.86 -8.94
N GLY A 255 -8.51 21.89 -9.01
CA GLY A 255 -8.95 23.26 -9.24
C GLY A 255 -9.65 23.45 -10.59
N LEU A 256 -9.12 22.82 -11.64
CA LEU A 256 -9.76 22.82 -12.96
C LEU A 256 -11.12 22.07 -12.92
N ALA A 257 -11.17 20.91 -12.27
CA ALA A 257 -12.42 20.16 -12.11
C ALA A 257 -13.49 20.99 -11.38
N ALA A 258 -13.12 21.70 -10.31
CA ALA A 258 -14.02 22.60 -9.59
C ALA A 258 -14.58 23.72 -10.48
N LEU A 259 -13.74 24.34 -11.32
CA LEU A 259 -14.17 25.34 -12.30
C LEU A 259 -15.12 24.75 -13.35
N LEU A 260 -14.82 23.57 -13.87
CA LEU A 260 -15.69 22.90 -14.85
C LEU A 260 -17.05 22.54 -14.29
N ILE A 261 -17.11 22.02 -13.05
CA ILE A 261 -18.37 21.72 -12.34
C ILE A 261 -19.19 23.01 -12.15
N ALA A 262 -18.55 24.09 -11.71
CA ALA A 262 -19.22 25.38 -11.54
C ALA A 262 -19.77 25.94 -12.87
N TRP A 263 -19.00 25.88 -13.96
CA TRP A 263 -19.44 26.27 -15.27
C TRP A 263 -20.60 25.42 -15.78
N ALA A 264 -20.52 24.09 -15.60
CA ALA A 264 -21.63 23.20 -15.96
C ALA A 264 -22.90 23.54 -15.18
N THR A 265 -22.79 23.87 -13.89
CA THR A 265 -23.92 24.26 -13.05
C THR A 265 -24.56 25.56 -13.52
N ILE A 266 -23.76 26.56 -13.92
CA ILE A 266 -24.23 27.86 -14.42
C ILE A 266 -24.84 27.73 -15.83
N LEU A 267 -24.27 26.91 -16.69
CA LEU A 267 -24.74 26.69 -18.07
C LEU A 267 -26.02 25.87 -18.13
N GLY A 268 -26.28 25.03 -17.11
CA GLY A 268 -27.50 24.24 -16.99
C GLY A 268 -28.74 25.04 -16.56
N HIS A 269 -28.55 26.32 -16.24
CA HIS A 269 -29.60 27.28 -15.91
C HIS A 269 -29.95 28.13 -17.13
#